data_5ac4bf6ac22fffc090265e44aa938b88
#
_entry.id   5ac4bf6ac22fffc090265e44aa938b88
#
_cell.length_a   1.000
_cell.length_b   1.000
_cell.length_c   1.000
_cell.angle_alpha   90.00
_cell.angle_beta   90.00
_cell.angle_gamma   90.00
#
_symmetry.space_group_name_H-M   'P 1'
#
loop_
_entity.id
_entity.type
_entity.pdbx_description
1 polymer ?
#
loop_
_entity_poly.entity_id
_entity_poly.type
_entity_poly.pdbx_seq_one_letter_code
_entity_poly.pdbx_strand_id
1 'polypeptide(L)'
;MIEKKSMLCPNCRRLISNDEPACPYCGIARPGAPWKRAFAAVISLRRFDPVMAIISINAAFYLFSLLLNPAALGLSANPMTFLSPSEGSLFLLGATGTLPIAYGRWWTLISAAFLHGGILHIFFNMMALRQLAPFVLDAFGLHRFAILYVWTGVAGFFVSYLAGVPFTIGASAPVCGLIGAILYYGKSRGGFYGEAIYRQAMGGVVGLVLFGLFIPGINNW
;
A
#
# COMPACT_ATOMS: atom_id res chain seq x y z
N MET A 1 25.78 10.78 38.37
CA MET A 1 24.90 9.75 37.81
C MET A 1 24.17 10.37 36.61
N ILE A 2 24.41 9.87 35.39
CA ILE A 2 23.71 10.35 34.20
C ILE A 2 22.31 9.73 34.26
N GLU A 3 21.30 10.56 34.43
CA GLU A 3 19.91 10.14 34.47
C GLU A 3 19.50 9.58 33.07
N LYS A 4 19.43 8.25 32.96
CA LYS A 4 18.99 7.61 31.73
C LYS A 4 17.49 7.89 31.53
N LYS A 5 17.18 8.81 30.64
CA LYS A 5 15.79 9.12 30.31
C LYS A 5 15.24 8.07 29.37
N SER A 6 14.14 7.42 29.78
CA SER A 6 13.38 6.51 28.94
C SER A 6 12.50 7.29 27.96
N MET A 7 12.28 6.72 26.76
CA MET A 7 11.40 7.28 25.74
C MET A 7 10.66 6.18 24.97
N LEU A 8 9.57 6.54 24.34
CA LEU A 8 8.90 5.65 23.38
C LEU A 8 9.66 5.71 22.05
N CYS A 9 9.98 4.54 21.50
CA CYS A 9 10.59 4.45 20.18
C CYS A 9 9.69 5.14 19.12
N PRO A 10 10.23 6.06 18.30
CA PRO A 10 9.44 6.78 17.30
C PRO A 10 8.86 5.89 16.20
N ASN A 11 9.36 4.66 16.05
CA ASN A 11 8.89 3.70 15.07
C ASN A 11 7.92 2.66 15.66
N CYS A 12 8.34 1.88 16.67
CA CYS A 12 7.54 0.76 17.21
C CYS A 12 6.82 1.09 18.52
N ARG A 13 6.99 2.30 19.06
CA ARG A 13 6.39 2.82 20.31
C ARG A 13 6.68 2.00 21.59
N ARG A 14 7.62 1.06 21.55
CA ARG A 14 8.08 0.37 22.76
C ARG A 14 9.01 1.26 23.56
N LEU A 15 8.97 1.08 24.88
CA LEU A 15 9.81 1.85 25.81
C LEU A 15 11.28 1.43 25.65
N ILE A 16 12.16 2.41 25.45
CA ILE A 16 13.61 2.24 25.27
C ILE A 16 14.37 3.34 25.99
N SER A 17 15.68 3.17 26.17
CA SER A 17 16.54 4.26 26.64
C SER A 17 16.79 5.27 25.51
N ASN A 18 16.89 6.56 25.88
CA ASN A 18 17.10 7.65 24.90
C ASN A 18 18.49 7.60 24.22
N ASP A 19 19.45 6.94 24.82
CA ASP A 19 20.85 6.81 24.39
C ASP A 19 21.11 5.54 23.56
N GLU A 20 20.09 4.71 23.29
CA GLU A 20 20.26 3.49 22.51
C GLU A 20 20.75 3.81 21.08
N PRO A 21 21.83 3.15 20.62
CA PRO A 21 22.33 3.31 19.25
C PRO A 21 21.35 2.77 18.20
N ALA A 22 20.55 1.77 18.56
CA ALA A 22 19.49 1.21 17.75
C ALA A 22 18.38 0.67 18.66
N CYS A 23 17.14 0.77 18.24
CA CYS A 23 16.02 0.20 18.99
C CYS A 23 16.13 -1.33 19.05
N PRO A 24 16.16 -1.97 20.26
CA PRO A 24 16.31 -3.40 20.40
C PRO A 24 15.11 -4.20 19.87
N TYR A 25 13.97 -3.53 19.64
CA TYR A 25 12.74 -4.18 19.18
C TYR A 25 12.52 -4.09 17.65
N CYS A 26 12.86 -2.96 17.03
CA CYS A 26 12.57 -2.73 15.60
C CYS A 26 13.81 -2.37 14.76
N GLY A 27 14.98 -2.27 15.38
CA GLY A 27 16.25 -2.03 14.71
C GLY A 27 16.47 -0.62 14.16
N ILE A 28 15.53 0.34 14.40
CA ILE A 28 15.75 1.71 13.92
C ILE A 28 16.99 2.33 14.56
N ALA A 29 17.93 2.83 13.76
CA ALA A 29 19.14 3.46 14.24
C ALA A 29 18.84 4.81 14.92
N ARG A 30 19.52 5.11 16.02
CA ARG A 30 19.45 6.37 16.77
C ARG A 30 18.00 6.84 17.02
N PRO A 31 17.19 6.05 17.74
CA PRO A 31 15.77 6.40 17.99
C PRO A 31 15.62 7.71 18.76
N GLY A 32 16.59 8.09 19.59
CA GLY A 32 16.62 9.33 20.35
C GLY A 32 16.99 10.60 19.56
N ALA A 33 17.30 10.49 18.25
CA ALA A 33 17.69 11.65 17.44
C ALA A 33 16.59 12.74 17.45
N PRO A 34 16.95 14.04 17.66
CA PRO A 34 15.97 15.13 17.82
C PRO A 34 14.97 15.22 16.68
N TRP A 35 15.43 15.09 15.44
CA TRP A 35 14.54 15.16 14.27
C TRP A 35 13.54 14.00 14.18
N LYS A 36 13.93 12.78 14.62
CA LYS A 36 13.02 11.64 14.69
C LYS A 36 11.98 11.83 15.77
N ARG A 37 12.35 12.43 16.88
CA ARG A 37 11.43 12.79 17.98
C ARG A 37 10.45 13.88 17.55
N ALA A 38 10.95 14.94 16.88
CA ALA A 38 10.10 16.01 16.34
C ALA A 38 9.09 15.45 15.31
N PHE A 39 9.53 14.59 14.40
CA PHE A 39 8.66 13.93 13.43
C PHE A 39 7.62 13.01 14.11
N ALA A 40 8.05 12.23 15.11
CA ALA A 40 7.13 11.40 15.89
C ALA A 40 6.13 12.25 16.69
N ALA A 41 6.53 13.40 17.23
CA ALA A 41 5.64 14.31 17.94
C ALA A 41 4.57 14.92 17.00
N VAL A 42 4.94 15.35 15.80
CA VAL A 42 4.01 15.86 14.78
C VAL A 42 2.98 14.78 14.38
N ILE A 43 3.42 13.52 14.23
CA ILE A 43 2.52 12.40 13.92
C ILE A 43 1.63 12.04 15.11
N SER A 44 2.12 12.20 16.36
CA SER A 44 1.36 11.86 17.56
C SER A 44 0.35 12.92 17.97
N LEU A 45 0.58 14.19 17.61
CA LEU A 45 -0.36 15.31 17.88
C LEU A 45 -1.66 15.18 17.07
N ARG A 46 -1.62 14.54 15.93
CA ARG A 46 -2.80 13.99 15.25
C ARG A 46 -2.69 12.47 15.45
N ARG A 47 -3.73 11.80 15.87
CA ARG A 47 -3.83 10.34 15.81
C ARG A 47 -3.67 9.92 14.34
N PHE A 48 -2.43 10.03 13.80
CA PHE A 48 -2.14 9.76 12.40
C PHE A 48 -2.24 8.25 12.20
N ASP A 49 -3.35 7.85 11.59
CA ASP A 49 -3.54 6.50 11.11
C ASP A 49 -3.06 6.45 9.65
N PRO A 50 -1.90 5.83 9.36
CA PRO A 50 -1.36 5.78 7.99
C PRO A 50 -2.28 4.99 7.05
N VAL A 51 -3.04 4.02 7.56
CA VAL A 51 -3.99 3.25 6.76
C VAL A 51 -5.15 4.15 6.32
N MET A 52 -5.73 4.89 7.26
CA MET A 52 -6.80 5.84 6.94
C MET A 52 -6.31 6.99 6.05
N ALA A 53 -5.06 7.42 6.19
CA ALA A 53 -4.47 8.41 5.28
C ALA A 53 -4.41 7.89 3.84
N ILE A 54 -3.90 6.67 3.62
CA ILE A 54 -3.85 6.06 2.29
C ILE A 54 -5.27 5.86 1.73
N ILE A 55 -6.21 5.36 2.53
CA ILE A 55 -7.61 5.19 2.12
C ILE A 55 -8.21 6.54 1.69
N SER A 56 -8.00 7.60 2.48
CA SER A 56 -8.52 8.94 2.17
C SER A 56 -7.92 9.51 0.89
N ILE A 57 -6.62 9.32 0.66
CA ILE A 57 -5.94 9.73 -0.57
C ILE A 57 -6.55 8.99 -1.78
N ASN A 58 -6.72 7.67 -1.70
CA ASN A 58 -7.32 6.89 -2.77
C ASN A 58 -8.77 7.32 -3.06
N ALA A 59 -9.56 7.53 -2.02
CA ALA A 59 -10.94 8.03 -2.16
C ALA A 59 -10.97 9.42 -2.82
N ALA A 60 -10.08 10.33 -2.41
CA ALA A 60 -9.98 11.67 -2.99
C ALA A 60 -9.58 11.61 -4.48
N PHE A 61 -8.57 10.82 -4.84
CA PHE A 61 -8.17 10.62 -6.23
C PHE A 61 -9.28 9.98 -7.08
N TYR A 62 -9.99 9.02 -6.52
CA TYR A 62 -11.12 8.40 -7.20
C TYR A 62 -12.25 9.40 -7.47
N LEU A 63 -12.68 10.15 -6.45
CA LEU A 63 -13.68 11.21 -6.62
C LEU A 63 -13.23 12.27 -7.61
N PHE A 64 -11.98 12.70 -7.53
CA PHE A 64 -11.41 13.67 -8.45
C PHE A 64 -11.38 13.17 -9.89
N SER A 65 -11.05 11.88 -10.09
CA SER A 65 -11.04 11.27 -11.44
C SER A 65 -12.44 11.22 -12.07
N LEU A 66 -13.49 11.04 -11.26
CA LEU A 66 -14.89 11.11 -11.74
C LEU A 66 -15.29 12.56 -12.11
N LEU A 67 -14.84 13.54 -11.32
CA LEU A 67 -15.18 14.95 -11.51
C LEU A 67 -14.46 15.59 -12.71
N LEU A 68 -13.32 15.05 -13.16
CA LEU A 68 -12.58 15.58 -14.31
C LEU A 68 -13.37 15.48 -15.62
N ASN A 69 -14.19 14.45 -15.79
CA ASN A 69 -15.03 14.29 -16.97
C ASN A 69 -16.35 13.60 -16.62
N PRO A 70 -17.31 14.34 -16.02
CA PRO A 70 -18.58 13.76 -15.57
C PRO A 70 -19.44 13.23 -16.74
N ALA A 71 -19.31 13.81 -17.93
CA ALA A 71 -20.08 13.40 -19.11
C ALA A 71 -19.64 12.02 -19.65
N ALA A 72 -18.43 11.56 -19.31
CA ALA A 72 -17.89 10.28 -19.75
C ALA A 72 -17.83 9.24 -18.61
N LEU A 73 -18.69 9.39 -17.58
CA LEU A 73 -18.80 8.40 -16.51
C LEU A 73 -19.34 7.08 -17.05
N GLY A 74 -18.65 5.99 -16.76
CA GLY A 74 -19.10 4.64 -17.08
C GLY A 74 -20.22 4.20 -16.16
N LEU A 75 -21.45 4.34 -16.60
CA LEU A 75 -22.66 3.83 -15.93
C LEU A 75 -23.02 2.44 -16.51
N SER A 76 -22.05 1.53 -16.48
CA SER A 76 -22.21 0.16 -16.96
C SER A 76 -23.05 -0.68 -15.99
N ALA A 77 -23.86 -1.61 -16.54
CA ALA A 77 -24.53 -2.65 -15.73
C ALA A 77 -23.52 -3.66 -15.14
N ASN A 78 -22.27 -3.68 -15.63
CA ASN A 78 -21.21 -4.49 -15.04
C ASN A 78 -20.73 -3.87 -13.72
N PRO A 79 -20.89 -4.57 -12.57
CA PRO A 79 -20.51 -4.01 -11.26
C PRO A 79 -19.03 -3.60 -11.15
N MET A 80 -18.15 -4.24 -11.92
CA MET A 80 -16.70 -3.95 -11.88
C MET A 80 -16.33 -2.64 -12.58
N THR A 81 -17.14 -2.23 -13.56
CA THR A 81 -16.95 -0.98 -14.32
C THR A 81 -18.01 0.07 -14.01
N PHE A 82 -18.88 -0.20 -13.02
CA PHE A 82 -19.85 0.79 -12.55
C PHE A 82 -19.15 1.96 -11.89
N LEU A 83 -19.57 3.18 -12.22
CA LEU A 83 -18.92 4.43 -11.83
C LEU A 83 -17.44 4.46 -12.21
N SER A 84 -17.11 4.01 -13.43
CA SER A 84 -15.74 4.07 -13.95
C SER A 84 -15.39 5.49 -14.42
N PRO A 85 -14.25 6.06 -13.98
CA PRO A 85 -13.72 7.29 -14.56
C PRO A 85 -13.34 7.08 -16.03
N SER A 86 -13.31 8.14 -16.82
CA SER A 86 -12.84 8.06 -18.20
C SER A 86 -11.37 7.68 -18.27
N GLU A 87 -10.96 6.96 -19.32
CA GLU A 87 -9.54 6.63 -19.55
C GLU A 87 -8.67 7.88 -19.66
N GLY A 88 -9.20 8.96 -20.28
CA GLY A 88 -8.52 10.25 -20.35
C GLY A 88 -8.26 10.86 -18.98
N SER A 89 -9.24 10.81 -18.05
CA SER A 89 -9.06 11.26 -16.67
C SER A 89 -7.99 10.44 -15.94
N LEU A 90 -8.03 9.12 -16.09
CA LEU A 90 -7.05 8.22 -15.47
C LEU A 90 -5.65 8.44 -16.06
N PHE A 91 -5.54 8.63 -17.38
CA PHE A 91 -4.27 8.93 -18.02
C PHE A 91 -3.66 10.25 -17.52
N LEU A 92 -4.47 11.31 -17.44
CA LEU A 92 -4.03 12.62 -16.91
C LEU A 92 -3.51 12.51 -15.47
N LEU A 93 -4.21 11.77 -14.62
CA LEU A 93 -3.87 11.59 -13.21
C LEU A 93 -2.70 10.62 -12.97
N GLY A 94 -2.25 9.91 -13.99
CA GLY A 94 -1.04 9.10 -13.90
C GLY A 94 -1.27 7.60 -13.85
N ALA A 95 -2.23 7.09 -14.59
CA ALA A 95 -2.28 5.67 -14.93
C ALA A 95 -0.99 5.26 -15.64
N THR A 96 -0.52 4.03 -15.39
CA THR A 96 0.75 3.52 -15.89
C THR A 96 0.57 2.39 -16.90
N GLY A 97 1.66 1.91 -17.48
CA GLY A 97 1.72 0.87 -18.50
C GLY A 97 2.64 1.26 -19.65
N THR A 98 2.66 0.45 -20.70
CA THR A 98 3.55 0.72 -21.85
C THR A 98 3.24 2.03 -22.54
N LEU A 99 1.97 2.41 -22.65
CA LEU A 99 1.56 3.67 -23.29
C LEU A 99 2.06 4.90 -22.51
N PRO A 100 1.74 5.11 -21.22
CA PRO A 100 2.24 6.27 -20.47
C PRO A 100 3.76 6.33 -20.40
N ILE A 101 4.44 5.19 -20.23
CA ILE A 101 5.89 5.12 -20.12
C ILE A 101 6.56 5.46 -21.46
N ALA A 102 5.98 5.08 -22.60
CA ALA A 102 6.46 5.48 -23.91
C ALA A 102 6.47 7.02 -24.12
N TYR A 103 5.58 7.73 -23.42
CA TYR A 103 5.58 9.20 -23.35
C TYR A 103 6.54 9.76 -22.27
N GLY A 104 7.44 8.95 -21.72
CA GLY A 104 8.41 9.37 -20.70
C GLY A 104 7.82 9.58 -19.29
N ARG A 105 6.58 9.15 -19.03
CA ARG A 105 5.86 9.39 -17.77
C ARG A 105 6.18 8.35 -16.69
N TRP A 106 7.46 8.16 -16.37
CA TRP A 106 7.92 7.16 -15.37
C TRP A 106 7.36 7.37 -13.96
N TRP A 107 7.01 8.59 -13.59
CA TRP A 107 6.37 8.91 -12.33
C TRP A 107 5.03 8.17 -12.13
N THR A 108 4.41 7.72 -13.22
CA THR A 108 3.16 6.97 -13.19
C THR A 108 3.28 5.62 -12.49
N LEU A 109 4.48 5.07 -12.37
CA LEU A 109 4.72 3.87 -11.56
C LEU A 109 4.36 4.05 -10.07
N ILE A 110 4.32 5.30 -9.59
CA ILE A 110 3.91 5.61 -8.22
C ILE A 110 2.43 6.02 -8.17
N SER A 111 2.00 6.93 -9.05
CA SER A 111 0.66 7.50 -9.00
C SER A 111 -0.44 6.49 -9.34
N ALA A 112 -0.18 5.51 -10.20
CA ALA A 112 -1.13 4.48 -10.58
C ALA A 112 -1.68 3.68 -9.37
N ALA A 113 -0.91 3.57 -8.29
CA ALA A 113 -1.34 2.91 -7.06
C ALA A 113 -2.50 3.61 -6.33
N PHE A 114 -2.78 4.87 -6.70
CA PHE A 114 -3.85 5.69 -6.09
C PHE A 114 -5.07 5.85 -7.00
N LEU A 115 -5.06 5.25 -8.19
CA LEU A 115 -6.14 5.35 -9.17
C LEU A 115 -6.97 4.06 -9.20
N HIS A 116 -8.27 4.20 -9.46
CA HIS A 116 -9.20 3.07 -9.49
C HIS A 116 -10.19 3.19 -10.64
N GLY A 117 -10.47 2.06 -11.29
CA GLY A 117 -11.31 1.98 -12.48
C GLY A 117 -12.81 1.74 -12.22
N GLY A 118 -13.26 1.76 -10.96
CA GLY A 118 -14.67 1.60 -10.61
C GLY A 118 -14.88 1.47 -9.11
N ILE A 119 -16.16 1.56 -8.69
CA ILE A 119 -16.51 1.58 -7.26
C ILE A 119 -16.13 0.28 -6.53
N LEU A 120 -16.34 -0.87 -7.14
CA LEU A 120 -15.96 -2.14 -6.53
C LEU A 120 -14.44 -2.32 -6.50
N HIS A 121 -13.73 -1.80 -7.51
CA HIS A 121 -12.28 -1.87 -7.55
C HIS A 121 -11.66 -1.12 -6.36
N ILE A 122 -12.08 0.12 -6.11
CA ILE A 122 -11.59 0.85 -4.93
C ILE A 122 -12.06 0.21 -3.63
N PHE A 123 -13.31 -0.25 -3.56
CA PHE A 123 -13.85 -0.87 -2.35
C PHE A 123 -13.04 -2.08 -1.91
N PHE A 124 -12.78 -3.03 -2.81
CA PHE A 124 -12.02 -4.24 -2.48
C PHE A 124 -10.56 -3.94 -2.13
N ASN A 125 -9.92 -3.01 -2.83
CA ASN A 125 -8.56 -2.58 -2.50
C ASN A 125 -8.49 -1.95 -1.11
N MET A 126 -9.40 -1.04 -0.77
CA MET A 126 -9.41 -0.37 0.54
C MET A 126 -9.80 -1.34 1.66
N MET A 127 -10.68 -2.28 1.41
CA MET A 127 -11.01 -3.35 2.36
C MET A 127 -9.79 -4.24 2.64
N ALA A 128 -9.09 -4.69 1.61
CA ALA A 128 -7.87 -5.48 1.75
C ALA A 128 -6.76 -4.69 2.48
N LEU A 129 -6.55 -3.43 2.12
CA LEU A 129 -5.59 -2.56 2.81
C LEU A 129 -5.94 -2.43 4.30
N ARG A 130 -7.21 -2.15 4.62
CA ARG A 130 -7.67 -2.02 6.01
C ARG A 130 -7.48 -3.29 6.83
N GLN A 131 -7.58 -4.45 6.19
CA GLN A 131 -7.40 -5.75 6.85
C GLN A 131 -5.93 -6.12 7.03
N LEU A 132 -5.08 -5.88 6.05
CA LEU A 132 -3.69 -6.35 6.02
C LEU A 132 -2.71 -5.36 6.66
N ALA A 133 -2.90 -4.06 6.43
CA ALA A 133 -1.94 -3.03 6.84
C ALA A 133 -1.71 -2.97 8.37
N PRO A 134 -2.71 -3.13 9.26
CA PRO A 134 -2.48 -3.12 10.70
C PRO A 134 -1.48 -4.21 11.14
N PHE A 135 -1.59 -5.42 10.58
CA PHE A 135 -0.65 -6.50 10.88
C PHE A 135 0.78 -6.13 10.44
N VAL A 136 0.95 -5.59 9.23
CA VAL A 136 2.27 -5.22 8.72
C VAL A 136 2.86 -4.04 9.51
N LEU A 137 2.03 -3.08 9.91
CA LEU A 137 2.44 -1.97 10.78
C LEU A 137 2.92 -2.47 12.15
N ASP A 138 2.22 -3.42 12.73
CA ASP A 138 2.55 -4.00 14.03
C ASP A 138 3.83 -4.85 13.96
N ALA A 139 3.98 -5.66 12.93
CA ALA A 139 5.11 -6.56 12.76
C ALA A 139 6.40 -5.85 12.33
N PHE A 140 6.30 -4.85 11.44
CA PHE A 140 7.46 -4.22 10.79
C PHE A 140 7.64 -2.74 11.11
N GLY A 141 6.62 -2.07 11.63
CA GLY A 141 6.61 -0.64 11.92
C GLY A 141 6.35 0.24 10.69
N LEU A 142 6.05 1.53 10.96
CA LEU A 142 5.60 2.50 9.95
C LEU A 142 6.57 2.67 8.77
N HIS A 143 7.88 2.80 9.04
CA HIS A 143 8.85 3.06 7.97
C HIS A 143 8.93 1.89 6.99
N ARG A 144 8.98 0.64 7.51
CA ARG A 144 9.03 -0.55 6.66
C ARG A 144 7.72 -0.76 5.92
N PHE A 145 6.59 -0.49 6.57
CA PHE A 145 5.29 -0.51 5.91
C PHE A 145 5.24 0.45 4.72
N ALA A 146 5.69 1.71 4.89
CA ALA A 146 5.70 2.70 3.82
C ALA A 146 6.62 2.29 2.66
N ILE A 147 7.82 1.78 2.97
CA ILE A 147 8.76 1.26 1.97
C ILE A 147 8.13 0.08 1.21
N LEU A 148 7.57 -0.90 1.92
CA LEU A 148 6.91 -2.05 1.32
C LEU A 148 5.77 -1.61 0.41
N TYR A 149 4.87 -0.74 0.89
CA TYR A 149 3.73 -0.27 0.12
C TYR A 149 4.14 0.41 -1.19
N VAL A 150 5.08 1.36 -1.13
CA VAL A 150 5.52 2.10 -2.31
C VAL A 150 6.31 1.22 -3.27
N TRP A 151 7.35 0.54 -2.77
CA TRP A 151 8.26 -0.18 -3.66
C TRP A 151 7.66 -1.46 -4.26
N THR A 152 6.76 -2.15 -3.56
CA THR A 152 6.08 -3.30 -4.15
C THR A 152 5.05 -2.85 -5.20
N GLY A 153 4.42 -1.67 -5.00
CA GLY A 153 3.60 -1.04 -6.01
C GLY A 153 4.39 -0.71 -7.28
N VAL A 154 5.52 -0.03 -7.12
CA VAL A 154 6.42 0.30 -8.24
C VAL A 154 6.91 -0.97 -8.94
N ALA A 155 7.33 -1.99 -8.20
CA ALA A 155 7.80 -3.25 -8.76
C ALA A 155 6.70 -3.98 -9.54
N GLY A 156 5.47 -4.07 -9.01
CA GLY A 156 4.34 -4.69 -9.69
C GLY A 156 3.98 -3.98 -10.99
N PHE A 157 3.93 -2.65 -10.98
CA PHE A 157 3.69 -1.88 -12.20
C PHE A 157 4.83 -1.98 -13.21
N PHE A 158 6.07 -2.06 -12.73
CA PHE A 158 7.22 -2.28 -13.61
C PHE A 158 7.16 -3.66 -14.28
N VAL A 159 6.76 -4.71 -13.55
CA VAL A 159 6.51 -6.04 -14.11
C VAL A 159 5.38 -5.98 -15.15
N SER A 160 4.28 -5.29 -14.87
CA SER A 160 3.20 -5.09 -15.84
C SER A 160 3.69 -4.38 -17.12
N TYR A 161 4.57 -3.39 -16.98
CA TYR A 161 5.22 -2.73 -18.11
C TYR A 161 6.05 -3.71 -18.94
N LEU A 162 6.89 -4.53 -18.29
CA LEU A 162 7.70 -5.56 -18.99
C LEU A 162 6.84 -6.62 -19.66
N ALA A 163 5.67 -6.95 -19.08
CA ALA A 163 4.69 -7.86 -19.66
C ALA A 163 3.88 -7.26 -20.82
N GLY A 164 4.16 -6.00 -21.20
CA GLY A 164 3.51 -5.33 -22.33
C GLY A 164 2.11 -4.80 -22.03
N VAL A 165 1.69 -4.69 -20.76
CA VAL A 165 0.37 -4.18 -20.39
C VAL A 165 0.27 -2.71 -20.78
N PRO A 166 -0.68 -2.32 -21.66
CA PRO A 166 -0.73 -0.96 -22.21
C PRO A 166 -1.18 0.07 -21.18
N PHE A 167 -2.06 -0.34 -20.24
CA PHE A 167 -2.66 0.56 -19.27
C PHE A 167 -3.04 -0.22 -17.99
N THR A 168 -2.60 0.25 -16.83
CA THR A 168 -2.90 -0.38 -15.54
C THR A 168 -2.94 0.63 -14.40
N ILE A 169 -3.77 0.35 -13.38
CA ILE A 169 -4.03 1.18 -12.21
C ILE A 169 -4.44 0.29 -11.02
N GLY A 170 -4.37 0.83 -9.84
CA GLY A 170 -4.96 0.21 -8.64
C GLY A 170 -3.97 -0.02 -7.51
N ALA A 171 -4.48 -0.03 -6.28
CA ALA A 171 -3.69 -0.33 -5.09
C ALA A 171 -3.39 -1.84 -4.92
N SER A 172 -3.80 -2.69 -5.87
CA SER A 172 -3.62 -4.15 -5.80
C SER A 172 -2.15 -4.56 -5.73
N ALA A 173 -1.27 -3.91 -6.50
CA ALA A 173 0.16 -4.20 -6.47
C ALA A 173 0.79 -3.96 -5.08
N PRO A 174 0.62 -2.78 -4.43
CA PRO A 174 1.03 -2.60 -3.04
C PRO A 174 0.37 -3.60 -2.07
N VAL A 175 -0.92 -3.89 -2.23
CA VAL A 175 -1.65 -4.85 -1.37
C VAL A 175 -1.04 -6.25 -1.49
N CYS A 176 -0.71 -6.72 -2.71
CA CYS A 176 0.01 -7.97 -2.92
C CYS A 176 1.38 -7.96 -2.21
N GLY A 177 2.07 -6.82 -2.21
CA GLY A 177 3.31 -6.64 -1.46
C GLY A 177 3.13 -6.81 0.05
N LEU A 178 2.03 -6.30 0.62
CA LEU A 178 1.70 -6.51 2.04
C LEU A 178 1.43 -7.99 2.33
N ILE A 179 0.74 -8.71 1.45
CA ILE A 179 0.54 -10.17 1.59
C ILE A 179 1.89 -10.88 1.57
N GLY A 180 2.79 -10.51 0.65
CA GLY A 180 4.15 -11.04 0.60
C GLY A 180 4.94 -10.83 1.90
N ALA A 181 4.80 -9.65 2.52
CA ALA A 181 5.40 -9.36 3.82
C ALA A 181 4.82 -10.25 4.94
N ILE A 182 3.52 -10.51 4.92
CA ILE A 182 2.85 -11.40 5.90
C ILE A 182 3.31 -12.85 5.70
N LEU A 183 3.43 -13.32 4.46
CA LEU A 183 3.97 -14.64 4.13
C LEU A 183 5.41 -14.79 4.65
N TYR A 184 6.25 -13.79 4.39
CA TYR A 184 7.62 -13.76 4.90
C TYR A 184 7.66 -13.83 6.43
N TYR A 185 6.83 -13.03 7.10
CA TYR A 185 6.73 -13.03 8.56
C TYR A 185 6.33 -14.41 9.09
N GLY A 186 5.28 -15.02 8.53
CA GLY A 186 4.82 -16.35 8.94
C GLY A 186 5.89 -17.41 8.78
N LYS A 187 6.59 -17.42 7.64
CA LYS A 187 7.69 -18.34 7.36
C LYS A 187 8.89 -18.16 8.29
N SER A 188 9.27 -16.88 8.51
CA SER A 188 10.44 -16.53 9.34
C SER A 188 10.19 -16.78 10.83
N ARG A 189 8.96 -16.56 11.29
CA ARG A 189 8.59 -16.77 12.70
C ARG A 189 8.62 -18.23 13.09
N GLY A 190 8.19 -19.12 12.18
CA GLY A 190 8.10 -20.54 12.44
C GLY A 190 7.11 -20.93 13.54
N GLY A 191 7.10 -22.21 13.90
CA GLY A 191 6.20 -22.74 14.92
C GLY A 191 4.72 -22.69 14.51
N PHE A 192 3.84 -23.12 15.41
CA PHE A 192 2.39 -23.21 15.14
C PHE A 192 1.78 -21.85 14.74
N TYR A 193 2.19 -20.78 15.42
CA TYR A 193 1.68 -19.42 15.15
C TYR A 193 2.13 -18.89 13.78
N GLY A 194 3.42 -19.05 13.44
CA GLY A 194 3.93 -18.62 12.13
C GLY A 194 3.31 -19.40 10.99
N GLU A 195 3.12 -20.70 11.16
CA GLU A 195 2.47 -21.56 10.16
C GLU A 195 1.00 -21.17 9.94
N ALA A 196 0.26 -20.83 10.99
CA ALA A 196 -1.12 -20.37 10.87
C ALA A 196 -1.22 -19.07 10.05
N ILE A 197 -0.34 -18.10 10.35
CA ILE A 197 -0.27 -16.83 9.59
C ILE A 197 0.09 -17.10 8.12
N TYR A 198 1.09 -17.94 7.87
CA TYR A 198 1.51 -18.29 6.53
C TYR A 198 0.37 -18.93 5.72
N ARG A 199 -0.34 -19.91 6.27
CA ARG A 199 -1.48 -20.55 5.61
C ARG A 199 -2.62 -19.59 5.32
N GLN A 200 -2.94 -18.70 6.26
CA GLN A 200 -3.98 -17.70 6.06
C GLN A 200 -3.60 -16.73 4.92
N ALA A 201 -2.37 -16.23 4.90
CA ALA A 201 -1.89 -15.34 3.85
C ALA A 201 -1.82 -16.05 2.49
N MET A 202 -1.40 -17.33 2.46
CA MET A 202 -1.38 -18.14 1.25
C MET A 202 -2.79 -18.36 0.68
N GLY A 203 -3.79 -18.56 1.53
CA GLY A 203 -5.20 -18.58 1.14
C GLY A 203 -5.62 -17.29 0.43
N GLY A 204 -5.16 -16.14 0.92
CA GLY A 204 -5.36 -14.84 0.27
C GLY A 204 -4.71 -14.76 -1.12
N VAL A 205 -3.49 -15.27 -1.27
CA VAL A 205 -2.81 -15.34 -2.58
C VAL A 205 -3.61 -16.19 -3.56
N VAL A 206 -4.00 -17.40 -3.14
CA VAL A 206 -4.80 -18.30 -4.00
C VAL A 206 -6.11 -17.61 -4.41
N GLY A 207 -6.80 -16.96 -3.45
CA GLY A 207 -8.02 -16.21 -3.74
C GLY A 207 -7.82 -15.10 -4.77
N LEU A 208 -6.74 -14.31 -4.65
CA LEU A 208 -6.43 -13.24 -5.61
C LEU A 208 -6.09 -13.79 -7.00
N VAL A 209 -5.32 -14.87 -7.09
CA VAL A 209 -5.00 -15.52 -8.36
C VAL A 209 -6.26 -16.03 -9.04
N LEU A 210 -7.12 -16.73 -8.30
CA LEU A 210 -8.41 -17.20 -8.83
C LEU A 210 -9.29 -16.04 -9.27
N PHE A 211 -9.38 -14.98 -8.45
CA PHE A 211 -10.15 -13.78 -8.78
C PHE A 211 -9.65 -13.15 -10.10
N GLY A 212 -8.33 -13.01 -10.26
CA GLY A 212 -7.74 -12.45 -11.47
C GLY A 212 -7.92 -13.34 -12.71
N LEU A 213 -7.99 -14.67 -12.55
CA LEU A 213 -8.24 -15.59 -13.66
C LEU A 213 -9.70 -15.57 -14.14
N PHE A 214 -10.64 -15.39 -13.21
CA PHE A 214 -12.09 -15.48 -13.54
C PHE A 214 -12.73 -14.13 -13.83
N ILE A 215 -12.11 -13.01 -13.45
CA ILE A 215 -12.68 -11.67 -13.68
C ILE A 215 -11.94 -11.00 -14.85
N PRO A 216 -12.60 -10.80 -16.01
CA PRO A 216 -12.00 -10.13 -17.16
C PRO A 216 -11.57 -8.69 -16.84
N GLY A 217 -10.44 -8.26 -17.36
CA GLY A 217 -9.93 -6.89 -17.21
C GLY A 217 -9.08 -6.66 -15.95
N ILE A 218 -8.84 -7.68 -15.13
CA ILE A 218 -7.89 -7.62 -14.03
C ILE A 218 -6.48 -7.96 -14.54
N ASN A 219 -5.54 -7.05 -14.26
CA ASN A 219 -4.14 -7.28 -14.56
C ASN A 219 -3.52 -8.16 -13.48
N ASN A 220 -3.01 -9.32 -13.87
CA ASN A 220 -2.41 -10.33 -12.97
C ASN A 220 -0.88 -10.25 -12.88
N TRP A 221 -0.25 -9.26 -13.53
CA TRP A 221 1.20 -9.06 -13.56
C TRP A 221 1.70 -8.15 -12.46
#